data_8a38ab6452ec3d8f8eeb7abea9b0fc30
#
_entry.id   8a38ab6452ec3d8f8eeb7abea9b0fc30
#
_cell.length_a   1.000
_cell.length_b   1.000
_cell.length_c   1.000
_cell.angle_alpha   90.00
_cell.angle_beta   90.00
_cell.angle_gamma   90.00
#
_symmetry.space_group_name_H-M   'P 1'
#
loop_
_entity.id
_entity.type
_entity.pdbx_description
1 polymer ?
#
loop_
_entity_poly.entity_id
_entity_poly.type
_entity_poly.pdbx_seq_one_letter_code
_entity_poly.pdbx_strand_id
1 'polypeptide(L)'
;MAFTRTQIVIAVGVGALLVFGFVGYLWWLSNQGPVLARSEDKDPLTGLPVSIKMNPLRDRSTEKAANKFLREMRDGHCDELLEKWQHDYHKKYARYICKSESEHPLLSWELIDWEDAPPLVVLHYRGQRPSNAGPTQAGIDQSLFTLTLEHRPGDWVVTKYDAMY
;
A
#
# COMPACT_ATOMS: atom_id res chain seq x y z
N MET A 1 3.00 -24.17 47.88
CA MET A 1 1.66 -24.65 47.48
C MET A 1 1.83 -25.50 46.23
N ALA A 2 1.56 -26.82 46.31
CA ALA A 2 1.68 -27.71 45.15
C ALA A 2 0.32 -27.75 44.42
N PHE A 3 0.31 -27.45 43.15
CA PHE A 3 -0.90 -27.59 42.32
C PHE A 3 -1.29 -29.07 42.19
N THR A 4 -2.56 -29.36 42.30
CA THR A 4 -3.06 -30.71 42.03
C THR A 4 -3.05 -30.97 40.51
N ARG A 5 -2.92 -32.25 40.11
CA ARG A 5 -2.95 -32.64 38.67
C ARG A 5 -4.15 -32.07 37.95
N THR A 6 -5.31 -32.04 38.59
CA THR A 6 -6.55 -31.49 38.00
C THR A 6 -6.45 -30.00 37.75
N GLN A 7 -5.83 -29.22 38.66
CA GLN A 7 -5.65 -27.78 38.47
C GLN A 7 -4.68 -27.48 37.33
N ILE A 8 -3.64 -28.29 37.16
CA ILE A 8 -2.71 -28.16 36.02
C ILE A 8 -3.43 -28.43 34.67
N VAL A 9 -4.22 -29.50 34.60
CA VAL A 9 -4.95 -29.86 33.38
C VAL A 9 -5.96 -28.75 33.03
N ILE A 10 -6.69 -28.23 33.99
CA ILE A 10 -7.63 -27.11 33.76
C ILE A 10 -6.87 -25.85 33.28
N ALA A 11 -5.78 -25.50 33.93
CA ALA A 11 -4.98 -24.32 33.58
C ALA A 11 -4.41 -24.44 32.16
N VAL A 12 -3.90 -25.59 31.77
CA VAL A 12 -3.40 -25.85 30.41
C VAL A 12 -4.54 -25.81 29.39
N GLY A 13 -5.68 -26.40 29.72
CA GLY A 13 -6.86 -26.38 28.82
C GLY A 13 -7.38 -24.98 28.58
N VAL A 14 -7.53 -24.16 29.62
CA VAL A 14 -7.92 -22.76 29.52
C VAL A 14 -6.89 -21.94 28.75
N GLY A 15 -5.60 -22.14 29.02
CA GLY A 15 -4.52 -21.48 28.30
C GLY A 15 -4.54 -21.80 26.79
N ALA A 16 -4.73 -23.07 26.45
CA ALA A 16 -4.83 -23.50 25.06
C ALA A 16 -6.04 -22.85 24.36
N LEU A 17 -7.21 -22.83 25.00
CA LEU A 17 -8.41 -22.19 24.43
C LEU A 17 -8.21 -20.69 24.18
N LEU A 18 -7.56 -19.99 25.11
CA LEU A 18 -7.27 -18.56 24.95
C LEU A 18 -6.31 -18.32 23.78
N VAL A 19 -5.26 -19.14 23.65
CA VAL A 19 -4.30 -19.02 22.54
C VAL A 19 -4.97 -19.31 21.22
N PHE A 20 -5.71 -20.42 21.09
CA PHE A 20 -6.42 -20.75 19.83
C PHE A 20 -7.51 -19.72 19.50
N GLY A 21 -8.25 -19.25 20.49
CA GLY A 21 -9.24 -18.17 20.31
C GLY A 21 -8.59 -16.88 19.82
N PHE A 22 -7.45 -16.50 20.39
CA PHE A 22 -6.73 -15.31 19.97
C PHE A 22 -6.13 -15.45 18.55
N VAL A 23 -5.49 -16.57 18.25
CA VAL A 23 -4.96 -16.86 16.91
C VAL A 23 -6.10 -16.88 15.87
N GLY A 24 -7.21 -17.54 16.18
CA GLY A 24 -8.40 -17.56 15.32
C GLY A 24 -8.98 -16.17 15.09
N TYR A 25 -9.03 -15.33 16.13
CA TYR A 25 -9.45 -13.93 16.01
C TYR A 25 -8.51 -13.11 15.13
N LEU A 26 -7.20 -13.23 15.29
CA LEU A 26 -6.21 -12.55 14.45
C LEU A 26 -6.31 -13.00 12.99
N TRP A 27 -6.49 -14.31 12.77
CA TRP A 27 -6.68 -14.83 11.43
C TRP A 27 -7.96 -14.31 10.78
N TRP A 28 -9.09 -14.31 11.52
CA TRP A 28 -10.34 -13.72 11.04
C TRP A 28 -10.16 -12.23 10.73
N LEU A 29 -9.49 -11.48 11.60
CA LEU A 29 -9.24 -10.06 11.42
C LEU A 29 -8.39 -9.78 10.17
N SER A 30 -7.38 -10.62 9.89
CA SER A 30 -6.50 -10.47 8.73
C SER A 30 -7.21 -10.71 7.38
N ASN A 31 -8.35 -11.42 7.40
CA ASN A 31 -9.17 -11.62 6.21
C ASN A 31 -10.25 -10.54 6.02
N GLN A 32 -10.32 -9.57 6.92
CA GLN A 32 -11.21 -8.42 6.76
C GLN A 32 -10.51 -7.32 5.96
N GLY A 33 -11.24 -6.66 5.08
CA GLY A 33 -10.73 -5.52 4.32
C GLY A 33 -10.16 -4.41 5.21
N PRO A 34 -9.39 -3.48 4.64
CA PRO A 34 -8.73 -2.43 5.40
C PRO A 34 -9.74 -1.55 6.13
N VAL A 35 -9.39 -1.17 7.34
CA VAL A 35 -10.11 -0.14 8.11
C VAL A 35 -9.25 1.09 8.12
N LEU A 36 -9.79 2.17 7.55
CA LEU A 36 -9.10 3.43 7.35
C LEU A 36 -9.63 4.46 8.35
N ALA A 37 -8.73 5.10 9.07
CA ALA A 37 -9.01 6.32 9.80
C ALA A 37 -8.36 7.49 9.04
N ARG A 38 -9.19 8.28 8.37
CA ARG A 38 -8.76 9.48 7.65
C ARG A 38 -8.57 10.63 8.62
N SER A 39 -7.57 11.47 8.38
CA SER A 39 -7.43 12.73 9.14
C SER A 39 -8.62 13.65 8.84
N GLU A 40 -9.03 14.45 9.83
CA GLU A 40 -10.03 15.51 9.63
C GLU A 40 -9.47 16.63 8.77
N ASP A 41 -8.17 16.90 8.88
CA ASP A 41 -7.46 17.86 8.05
C ASP A 41 -7.38 17.39 6.61
N LYS A 42 -7.78 18.28 5.70
CA LYS A 42 -7.73 18.07 4.26
C LYS A 42 -6.76 19.02 3.61
N ASP A 43 -6.07 18.54 2.60
CA ASP A 43 -5.25 19.37 1.73
C ASP A 43 -6.14 20.38 1.00
N PRO A 44 -5.90 21.70 1.10
CA PRO A 44 -6.77 22.74 0.55
C PRO A 44 -6.84 22.73 -0.97
N LEU A 45 -5.84 22.17 -1.67
CA LEU A 45 -5.78 22.14 -3.13
C LEU A 45 -6.50 20.91 -3.71
N THR A 46 -6.37 19.77 -3.05
CA THR A 46 -6.86 18.48 -3.56
C THR A 46 -8.13 18.00 -2.88
N GLY A 47 -8.42 18.51 -1.68
CA GLY A 47 -9.51 18.03 -0.83
C GLY A 47 -9.27 16.64 -0.22
N LEU A 48 -8.12 16.01 -0.51
CA LEU A 48 -7.72 14.72 0.04
C LEU A 48 -7.31 14.85 1.50
N PRO A 49 -7.46 13.80 2.31
CA PRO A 49 -6.97 13.81 3.69
C PRO A 49 -5.45 13.97 3.73
N VAL A 50 -4.95 14.68 4.74
CA VAL A 50 -3.50 14.89 4.92
C VAL A 50 -2.80 13.57 5.23
N SER A 51 -3.47 12.66 5.93
CA SER A 51 -2.94 11.32 6.23
C SER A 51 -4.05 10.32 6.49
N ILE A 52 -3.74 9.03 6.32
CA ILE A 52 -4.59 7.93 6.74
C ILE A 52 -3.82 6.97 7.66
N LYS A 53 -4.56 6.35 8.58
CA LYS A 53 -4.03 5.27 9.41
C LYS A 53 -4.78 3.99 9.06
N MET A 54 -4.05 2.94 8.77
CA MET A 54 -4.61 1.61 8.52
C MET A 54 -4.37 0.70 9.71
N ASN A 55 -5.36 -0.15 10.01
CA ASN A 55 -5.18 -1.19 11.01
C ASN A 55 -4.17 -2.23 10.49
N PRO A 56 -3.02 -2.44 11.16
CA PRO A 56 -1.98 -3.35 10.69
C PRO A 56 -2.39 -4.83 10.71
N LEU A 57 -3.47 -5.16 11.43
CA LEU A 57 -3.99 -6.53 11.56
C LEU A 57 -5.00 -6.89 10.46
N ARG A 58 -5.36 -5.93 9.58
CA ARG A 58 -6.27 -6.14 8.47
C ARG A 58 -5.52 -6.51 7.19
N ASP A 59 -6.26 -6.94 6.19
CA ASP A 59 -5.68 -7.21 4.87
C ASP A 59 -5.07 -5.94 4.28
N ARG A 60 -3.81 -6.02 3.91
CA ARG A 60 -3.03 -4.96 3.28
C ARG A 60 -2.40 -5.44 1.97
N SER A 61 -2.96 -6.46 1.36
CA SER A 61 -2.43 -7.04 0.12
C SER A 61 -2.33 -6.02 -1.01
N THR A 62 -3.36 -5.17 -1.15
CA THR A 62 -3.41 -4.07 -2.14
C THR A 62 -2.27 -3.07 -1.94
N GLU A 63 -2.08 -2.59 -0.71
CA GLU A 63 -0.99 -1.66 -0.39
C GLU A 63 0.39 -2.30 -0.59
N LYS A 64 0.53 -3.58 -0.25
CA LYS A 64 1.78 -4.32 -0.48
C LYS A 64 2.10 -4.43 -1.97
N ALA A 65 1.10 -4.71 -2.81
CA ALA A 65 1.24 -4.76 -4.26
C ALA A 65 1.62 -3.39 -4.82
N ALA A 66 0.97 -2.31 -4.37
CA ALA A 66 1.30 -0.94 -4.73
C ALA A 66 2.73 -0.57 -4.33
N ASN A 67 3.14 -0.87 -3.09
CA ASN A 67 4.49 -0.59 -2.60
C ASN A 67 5.56 -1.40 -3.33
N LYS A 68 5.25 -2.62 -3.78
CA LYS A 68 6.13 -3.42 -4.62
C LYS A 68 6.31 -2.75 -5.97
N PHE A 69 5.22 -2.35 -6.63
CA PHE A 69 5.22 -1.63 -7.89
C PHE A 69 6.05 -0.34 -7.83
N LEU A 70 5.85 0.49 -6.80
CA LEU A 70 6.58 1.75 -6.63
C LEU A 70 8.09 1.53 -6.45
N ARG A 71 8.49 0.47 -5.73
CA ARG A 71 9.91 0.09 -5.60
C ARG A 71 10.51 -0.36 -6.91
N GLU A 72 9.84 -1.25 -7.65
CA GLU A 72 10.29 -1.73 -8.95
C GLU A 72 10.46 -0.56 -9.93
N MET A 73 9.53 0.39 -9.90
CA MET A 73 9.58 1.61 -10.71
C MET A 73 10.75 2.52 -10.34
N ARG A 74 10.92 2.78 -9.03
CA ARG A 74 12.05 3.57 -8.50
C ARG A 74 13.40 2.96 -8.87
N ASP A 75 13.50 1.65 -8.81
CA ASP A 75 14.73 0.90 -9.05
C ASP A 75 14.97 0.66 -10.55
N GLY A 76 14.06 1.13 -11.43
CA GLY A 76 14.19 1.06 -12.89
C GLY A 76 13.89 -0.31 -13.50
N HIS A 77 13.22 -1.20 -12.78
CA HIS A 77 12.84 -2.54 -13.24
C HIS A 77 11.63 -2.50 -14.19
N CYS A 78 11.72 -1.68 -15.23
CA CYS A 78 10.61 -1.36 -16.11
C CYS A 78 10.10 -2.55 -16.93
N ASP A 79 10.99 -3.46 -17.34
CA ASP A 79 10.60 -4.59 -18.19
C ASP A 79 9.68 -5.56 -17.44
N GLU A 80 9.94 -5.84 -16.15
CA GLU A 80 9.10 -6.67 -15.31
C GLU A 80 7.71 -6.05 -15.07
N LEU A 81 7.66 -4.72 -14.94
CA LEU A 81 6.41 -3.99 -14.79
C LEU A 81 5.57 -4.04 -16.06
N LEU A 82 6.21 -3.94 -17.23
CA LEU A 82 5.54 -3.93 -18.54
C LEU A 82 4.90 -5.27 -18.88
N GLU A 83 5.46 -6.38 -18.46
CA GLU A 83 4.86 -7.71 -18.67
C GLU A 83 3.50 -7.84 -17.99
N LYS A 84 3.29 -7.16 -16.88
CA LYS A 84 2.05 -7.19 -16.10
C LYS A 84 0.97 -6.23 -16.64
N TRP A 85 1.34 -5.22 -17.43
CA TRP A 85 0.40 -4.27 -18.02
C TRP A 85 -0.16 -4.79 -19.34
N GLN A 86 -1.37 -5.32 -19.30
CA GLN A 86 -1.97 -6.08 -20.41
C GLN A 86 -2.60 -5.21 -21.51
N HIS A 87 -2.80 -3.91 -21.31
CA HIS A 87 -3.38 -3.03 -22.30
C HIS A 87 -2.31 -2.44 -23.22
N ASP A 88 -2.43 -2.60 -24.55
CA ASP A 88 -1.45 -2.08 -25.52
C ASP A 88 -1.22 -0.57 -25.42
N TYR A 89 -2.27 0.19 -25.11
CA TYR A 89 -2.17 1.62 -24.85
C TYR A 89 -1.27 1.91 -23.65
N HIS A 90 -1.44 1.18 -22.57
CA HIS A 90 -0.64 1.34 -21.36
C HIS A 90 0.81 0.87 -21.53
N LYS A 91 1.07 -0.18 -22.31
CA LYS A 91 2.45 -0.64 -22.56
C LYS A 91 3.32 0.43 -23.20
N LYS A 92 2.79 1.19 -24.18
CA LYS A 92 3.52 2.26 -24.85
C LYS A 92 3.89 3.39 -23.89
N TYR A 93 2.94 3.80 -23.04
CA TYR A 93 3.15 4.86 -22.06
C TYR A 93 3.86 4.38 -20.81
N ALA A 94 3.63 3.13 -20.41
CA ALA A 94 4.25 2.53 -19.23
C ALA A 94 5.78 2.56 -19.30
N ARG A 95 6.37 2.26 -20.47
CA ARG A 95 7.83 2.35 -20.64
C ARG A 95 8.33 3.79 -20.49
N TYR A 96 7.62 4.75 -21.07
CA TYR A 96 7.95 6.15 -20.92
C TYR A 96 7.83 6.61 -19.46
N ILE A 97 6.70 6.29 -18.82
CA ILE A 97 6.46 6.62 -17.40
C ILE A 97 7.55 6.00 -16.53
N CYS A 98 7.80 4.70 -16.67
CA CYS A 98 8.79 4.01 -15.85
C CYS A 98 10.20 4.60 -16.04
N LYS A 99 10.57 4.92 -17.28
CA LYS A 99 11.87 5.57 -17.56
C LYS A 99 11.94 6.95 -16.92
N SER A 100 10.90 7.78 -17.10
CA SER A 100 10.82 9.11 -16.49
C SER A 100 10.88 9.05 -14.96
N GLU A 101 10.16 8.08 -14.37
CA GLU A 101 10.16 7.87 -12.92
C GLU A 101 11.53 7.38 -12.38
N SER A 102 12.27 6.60 -13.17
CA SER A 102 13.62 6.16 -12.78
C SER A 102 14.67 7.26 -12.92
N GLU A 103 14.47 8.21 -13.82
CA GLU A 103 15.34 9.39 -13.98
C GLU A 103 15.15 10.40 -12.82
N HIS A 104 13.93 10.45 -12.25
CA HIS A 104 13.55 11.29 -11.10
C HIS A 104 12.92 10.45 -9.98
N PRO A 105 13.71 9.59 -9.33
CA PRO A 105 13.17 8.55 -8.47
C PRO A 105 12.48 9.13 -7.24
N LEU A 106 11.39 8.47 -6.83
CA LEU A 106 10.74 8.73 -5.56
C LEU A 106 11.70 8.42 -4.40
N LEU A 107 11.98 9.39 -3.56
CA LEU A 107 12.76 9.22 -2.33
C LEU A 107 11.94 8.51 -1.25
N SER A 108 10.68 8.93 -1.13
CA SER A 108 9.71 8.35 -0.21
C SER A 108 8.30 8.55 -0.73
N TRP A 109 7.37 7.75 -0.22
CA TRP A 109 5.95 7.89 -0.49
C TRP A 109 5.11 7.48 0.70
N GLU A 110 3.96 8.11 0.83
CA GLU A 110 2.99 7.89 1.89
C GLU A 110 1.60 7.75 1.28
N LEU A 111 0.86 6.74 1.70
CA LEU A 111 -0.53 6.56 1.32
C LEU A 111 -1.38 7.58 2.08
N ILE A 112 -2.13 8.42 1.36
CA ILE A 112 -2.94 9.50 1.94
C ILE A 112 -4.44 9.28 1.82
N ASP A 113 -4.89 8.47 0.85
CA ASP A 113 -6.28 8.05 0.76
C ASP A 113 -6.44 6.73 0.01
N TRP A 114 -7.60 6.12 0.17
CA TRP A 114 -7.96 4.83 -0.38
C TRP A 114 -9.43 4.85 -0.78
N GLU A 115 -9.73 4.51 -2.01
CA GLU A 115 -11.09 4.43 -2.53
C GLU A 115 -11.37 3.01 -3.03
N ASP A 116 -12.42 2.40 -2.49
CA ASP A 116 -12.92 1.13 -2.98
C ASP A 116 -13.91 1.38 -4.13
N ALA A 117 -13.55 0.93 -5.32
CA ALA A 117 -14.38 0.99 -6.52
C ALA A 117 -14.42 -0.41 -7.19
N PRO A 118 -15.06 -1.41 -6.58
CA PRO A 118 -15.01 -2.79 -7.05
C PRO A 118 -15.35 -2.93 -8.54
N PRO A 119 -14.58 -3.70 -9.32
CA PRO A 119 -13.48 -4.60 -8.93
C PRO A 119 -12.11 -3.90 -8.75
N LEU A 120 -12.06 -2.59 -8.76
CA LEU A 120 -10.86 -1.78 -8.68
C LEU A 120 -10.70 -1.17 -7.28
N VAL A 121 -9.46 -0.82 -6.97
CA VAL A 121 -9.10 0.00 -5.81
C VAL A 121 -8.21 1.13 -6.30
N VAL A 122 -8.47 2.35 -5.84
CA VAL A 122 -7.65 3.54 -6.15
C VAL A 122 -6.95 3.98 -4.88
N LEU A 123 -5.63 4.05 -4.96
CA LEU A 123 -4.76 4.47 -3.86
C LEU A 123 -4.13 5.82 -4.19
N HIS A 124 -4.29 6.79 -3.31
CA HIS A 124 -3.72 8.12 -3.44
C HIS A 124 -2.46 8.25 -2.59
N TYR A 125 -1.39 8.69 -3.22
CA TYR A 125 -0.08 8.81 -2.58
C TYR A 125 0.45 10.24 -2.64
N ARG A 126 1.18 10.62 -1.59
CA ARG A 126 2.09 11.76 -1.59
C ARG A 126 3.50 11.23 -1.71
N GLY A 127 4.22 11.66 -2.74
CA GLY A 127 5.62 11.31 -2.99
C GLY A 127 6.55 12.48 -2.74
N GLN A 128 7.79 12.18 -2.43
CA GLN A 128 8.88 13.14 -2.34
C GLN A 128 9.93 12.80 -3.40
N ARG A 129 10.40 13.80 -4.12
CA ARG A 129 11.41 13.68 -5.18
C ARG A 129 12.52 14.69 -4.98
N PRO A 130 13.72 14.46 -5.54
CA PRO A 130 14.73 15.52 -5.63
C PRO A 130 14.18 16.70 -6.43
N SER A 131 14.37 17.92 -5.94
CA SER A 131 13.97 19.11 -6.70
C SER A 131 14.86 19.30 -7.91
N ASN A 132 14.23 19.61 -9.05
CA ASN A 132 14.93 19.95 -10.29
C ASN A 132 15.43 21.42 -10.31
N ALA A 133 15.26 22.16 -9.24
CA ALA A 133 15.68 23.56 -9.12
C ALA A 133 17.19 23.65 -8.93
N GLY A 134 17.97 23.42 -9.99
CA GLY A 134 19.41 23.69 -10.13
C GLY A 134 20.35 23.41 -8.95
N PRO A 135 21.66 23.42 -9.13
CA PRO A 135 22.63 22.99 -8.12
C PRO A 135 22.71 23.90 -6.87
N THR A 136 22.02 25.05 -6.88
CA THR A 136 22.01 26.01 -5.76
C THR A 136 20.80 25.86 -4.82
N GLN A 137 19.79 25.08 -5.18
CA GLN A 137 18.60 24.82 -4.36
C GLN A 137 18.35 23.32 -4.29
N ALA A 138 19.12 22.63 -3.46
CA ALA A 138 18.81 21.26 -3.08
C ALA A 138 17.50 21.27 -2.27
N GLY A 139 16.37 21.05 -2.94
CA GLY A 139 15.04 20.97 -2.36
C GLY A 139 14.44 19.59 -2.52
N ILE A 140 13.33 19.37 -1.85
CA ILE A 140 12.48 18.19 -2.02
C ILE A 140 11.16 18.70 -2.57
N ASP A 141 10.78 18.21 -3.74
CA ASP A 141 9.49 18.50 -4.34
C ASP A 141 8.48 17.42 -3.90
N GLN A 142 7.27 17.87 -3.55
CA GLN A 142 6.16 16.98 -3.26
C GLN A 142 5.34 16.76 -4.54
N SER A 143 5.01 15.52 -4.82
CA SER A 143 4.13 15.14 -5.91
C SER A 143 2.97 14.31 -5.39
N LEU A 144 1.80 14.47 -5.99
CA LEU A 144 0.65 13.62 -5.76
C LEU A 144 0.50 12.67 -6.93
N PHE A 145 0.20 11.41 -6.65
CA PHE A 145 -0.07 10.44 -7.69
C PHE A 145 -1.08 9.39 -7.22
N THR A 146 -1.70 8.74 -8.16
CA THR A 146 -2.68 7.69 -7.89
C THR A 146 -2.27 6.39 -8.56
N LEU A 147 -2.55 5.28 -7.86
CA LEU A 147 -2.44 3.93 -8.40
C LEU A 147 -3.83 3.31 -8.43
N THR A 148 -4.21 2.78 -9.58
CA THR A 148 -5.40 1.94 -9.70
C THR A 148 -4.96 0.49 -9.76
N LEU A 149 -5.53 -0.34 -8.88
CA LEU A 149 -5.25 -1.76 -8.80
C LEU A 149 -6.51 -2.57 -9.11
N GLU A 150 -6.31 -3.70 -9.74
CA GLU A 150 -7.33 -4.70 -10.04
C GLU A 150 -7.00 -6.00 -9.33
N HIS A 151 -8.00 -6.61 -8.69
CA HIS A 151 -7.84 -7.94 -8.11
C HIS A 151 -7.91 -8.98 -9.22
N ARG A 152 -6.83 -9.74 -9.40
CA ARG A 152 -6.74 -10.89 -10.33
C ARG A 152 -6.55 -12.19 -9.57
N PRO A 153 -6.82 -13.35 -10.19
CA PRO A 153 -6.60 -14.63 -9.52
C PRO A 153 -5.18 -14.72 -8.97
N GLY A 154 -5.08 -14.66 -7.64
CA GLY A 154 -3.85 -14.82 -6.87
C GLY A 154 -3.14 -13.54 -6.43
N ASP A 155 -3.41 -12.37 -7.00
CA ASP A 155 -2.70 -11.14 -6.60
C ASP A 155 -3.45 -9.84 -7.01
N TRP A 156 -3.04 -8.73 -6.41
CA TRP A 156 -3.39 -7.39 -6.84
C TRP A 156 -2.39 -6.87 -7.88
N VAL A 157 -2.89 -6.34 -8.97
CA VAL A 157 -2.06 -5.83 -10.08
C VAL A 157 -2.34 -4.35 -10.29
N VAL A 158 -1.30 -3.53 -10.33
CA VAL A 158 -1.42 -2.12 -10.72
C VAL A 158 -1.73 -2.04 -12.21
N THR A 159 -2.88 -1.44 -12.55
CA THR A 159 -3.34 -1.29 -13.92
C THR A 159 -3.15 0.13 -14.44
N LYS A 160 -3.07 1.12 -13.55
CA LYS A 160 -2.91 2.54 -13.94
C LYS A 160 -2.06 3.27 -12.91
N TYR A 161 -1.22 4.18 -13.41
CA TYR A 161 -0.44 5.14 -12.65
C TYR A 161 -0.69 6.53 -13.22
N ASP A 162 -1.19 7.43 -12.40
CA ASP A 162 -1.43 8.83 -12.76
C ASP A 162 -0.63 9.74 -11.82
N ALA A 163 0.36 10.43 -12.34
CA ALA A 163 1.07 11.48 -11.61
C ALA A 163 0.38 12.83 -11.88
N MET A 164 0.08 13.57 -10.81
CA MET A 164 -0.32 14.98 -10.91
C MET A 164 0.95 15.80 -10.71
N TYR A 165 1.40 16.43 -11.76
CA TYR A 165 2.52 17.37 -11.75
C TYR A 165 2.03 18.79 -11.53
#